data_bb6e5354d8753a6500d3c3b1cd37fb40
#
_entry.id   bb6e5354d8753a6500d3c3b1cd37fb40
#
_cell.length_a   1.000
_cell.length_b   1.000
_cell.length_c   1.000
_cell.angle_alpha   90.00
_cell.angle_beta   90.00
_cell.angle_gamma   90.00
#
_symmetry.space_group_name_H-M   'P 1'
#
loop_
_entity.id
_entity.type
_entity.pdbx_description
1 polymer ?
#
loop_
_entity_poly.entity_id
_entity_poly.type
_entity_poly.pdbx_seq_one_letter_code
_entity_poly.pdbx_strand_id
1 'polypeptide(L)'
;MLRFFKHRRNILYFILGFLWGRRQNAKVSPEPPSPSTPKHSELPSISKATHNGKMTGFELQKLKNYQLYQHELMFGKPGKGLNTSGFDESAVNLGQEGEINFAKALQKQGLLEKLVTFWSVHNLNLEDERVDADIDCVIVSGSTIWLVDLKFYASGNVIYREADGLLYTIDSATGAQIGRPKKMSPNMSYAEESFSHKFANLLKYYRLETRVVLMPTYKGAGRLDNVFWPGHIKAVSLEEMLDELSREDKFRDTIGGQMIRQTFNLLLKR
;
A
#
# COMPACT_ATOMS: atom_id res chain seq x y z
N MET A 1 -27.77 -32.68 -14.51
CA MET A 1 -27.90 -31.64 -13.48
C MET A 1 -27.40 -32.17 -12.15
N LEU A 2 -26.10 -32.52 -12.01
CA LEU A 2 -25.50 -33.03 -10.75
C LEU A 2 -23.96 -33.13 -10.93
N ARG A 3 -23.26 -31.99 -10.91
CA ARG A 3 -21.76 -31.99 -10.90
C ARG A 3 -21.12 -30.73 -10.27
N PHE A 4 -21.82 -30.02 -9.40
CA PHE A 4 -21.28 -28.75 -8.83
C PHE A 4 -21.07 -28.74 -7.28
N PHE A 5 -21.00 -29.90 -6.61
CA PHE A 5 -20.93 -29.92 -5.14
C PHE A 5 -19.66 -30.54 -4.54
N LYS A 6 -18.57 -30.72 -5.29
CA LYS A 6 -17.39 -31.43 -4.76
C LYS A 6 -16.19 -30.56 -4.35
N HIS A 7 -16.23 -29.25 -4.58
CA HIS A 7 -15.05 -28.39 -4.32
C HIS A 7 -15.13 -27.52 -3.05
N ARG A 8 -16.25 -27.48 -2.34
CA ARG A 8 -16.38 -26.64 -1.13
C ARG A 8 -15.87 -27.25 0.18
N ARG A 9 -15.44 -28.50 0.19
CA ARG A 9 -15.02 -29.17 1.44
C ARG A 9 -13.53 -29.03 1.79
N ASN A 10 -12.69 -28.72 0.85
CA ASN A 10 -11.22 -28.77 1.07
C ASN A 10 -10.61 -27.50 1.67
N ILE A 11 -11.27 -26.35 1.60
CA ILE A 11 -10.69 -25.08 2.08
C ILE A 11 -10.86 -24.93 3.60
N LEU A 12 -11.91 -25.51 4.18
CA LEU A 12 -12.10 -25.46 5.64
C LEU A 12 -11.08 -26.33 6.41
N TYR A 13 -10.59 -27.39 5.80
CA TYR A 13 -9.61 -28.29 6.43
C TYR A 13 -8.20 -27.71 6.47
N PHE A 14 -7.85 -26.77 5.59
CA PHE A 14 -6.51 -26.20 5.58
C PHE A 14 -6.28 -25.20 6.73
N ILE A 15 -7.31 -24.50 7.17
CA ILE A 15 -7.21 -23.55 8.28
C ILE A 15 -7.35 -24.25 9.63
N LEU A 16 -8.14 -25.30 9.73
CA LEU A 16 -8.28 -26.11 10.96
C LEU A 16 -7.15 -27.15 11.12
N GLY A 17 -6.55 -27.62 10.03
CA GLY A 17 -5.42 -28.56 10.06
C GLY A 17 -4.14 -27.94 10.65
N PHE A 18 -3.96 -26.63 10.56
CA PHE A 18 -2.80 -25.94 11.13
C PHE A 18 -2.90 -25.75 12.65
N LEU A 19 -4.08 -25.87 13.23
CA LEU A 19 -4.30 -25.73 14.67
C LEU A 19 -4.41 -27.07 15.41
N TRP A 20 -4.62 -28.21 14.72
CA TRP A 20 -4.81 -29.49 15.39
C TRP A 20 -3.70 -30.53 15.18
N GLY A 21 -2.77 -30.30 14.27
CA GLY A 21 -1.64 -31.20 13.99
C GLY A 21 -0.47 -31.17 15.00
N ARG A 22 -0.56 -30.46 16.13
CA ARG A 22 0.52 -30.30 17.10
C ARG A 22 0.26 -30.91 18.49
N ARG A 23 -0.62 -31.89 18.59
CA ARG A 23 -0.81 -32.60 19.87
C ARG A 23 -0.69 -34.12 19.72
N GLN A 24 0.47 -34.60 19.33
CA GLN A 24 0.93 -35.95 19.71
C GLN A 24 2.39 -36.11 19.27
N ASN A 25 3.29 -35.83 20.17
CA ASN A 25 4.56 -36.53 20.44
C ASN A 25 5.40 -35.67 21.39
N ALA A 26 5.09 -35.79 22.67
CA ALA A 26 5.93 -35.26 23.72
C ALA A 26 7.16 -36.20 23.84
N LYS A 27 8.24 -35.87 23.12
CA LYS A 27 9.60 -36.21 23.54
C LYS A 27 10.25 -34.92 23.99
N VAL A 28 10.68 -34.96 25.24
CA VAL A 28 11.45 -33.92 25.91
C VAL A 28 12.56 -33.43 24.99
N SER A 29 12.48 -32.22 24.55
CA SER A 29 13.54 -31.49 23.84
C SER A 29 13.97 -30.30 24.69
N PRO A 30 15.26 -29.92 24.66
CA PRO A 30 15.82 -28.91 25.54
C PRO A 30 15.12 -27.55 25.37
N GLU A 31 15.13 -26.82 26.46
CA GLU A 31 14.58 -25.48 26.64
C GLU A 31 14.83 -24.59 25.43
N PRO A 32 13.79 -23.97 24.83
CA PRO A 32 14.00 -23.03 23.74
C PRO A 32 14.84 -21.86 24.25
N PRO A 33 15.81 -21.40 23.47
CA PRO A 33 16.55 -20.20 23.83
C PRO A 33 15.56 -19.04 24.02
N SER A 34 15.76 -18.30 25.10
CA SER A 34 15.00 -17.07 25.41
C SER A 34 14.79 -16.23 24.16
N PRO A 35 13.60 -15.65 23.95
CA PRO A 35 13.37 -14.77 22.82
C PRO A 35 14.39 -13.66 22.86
N SER A 36 15.34 -13.70 21.92
CA SER A 36 16.28 -12.61 21.73
C SER A 36 15.45 -11.35 21.45
N THR A 37 15.54 -10.40 22.35
CA THR A 37 15.07 -9.02 22.14
C THR A 37 15.39 -8.64 20.71
N PRO A 38 14.44 -8.11 19.92
CA PRO A 38 14.74 -7.65 18.57
C PRO A 38 15.88 -6.66 18.69
N LYS A 39 17.05 -7.02 18.13
CA LYS A 39 18.17 -6.09 18.03
C LYS A 39 17.61 -4.87 17.34
N HIS A 40 17.55 -3.76 18.07
CA HIS A 40 17.37 -2.44 17.47
C HIS A 40 18.32 -2.39 16.29
N SER A 41 17.75 -2.29 15.08
CA SER A 41 18.57 -2.05 13.90
C SER A 41 19.40 -0.82 14.20
N GLU A 42 20.70 -0.99 14.26
CA GLU A 42 21.63 0.10 14.53
C GLU A 42 21.26 1.27 13.61
N LEU A 43 21.12 2.45 14.18
CA LEU A 43 21.04 3.69 13.41
C LEU A 43 22.09 3.60 12.31
N PRO A 44 21.74 3.83 11.05
CA PRO A 44 22.73 3.85 9.99
C PRO A 44 23.84 4.79 10.47
N SER A 45 25.07 4.27 10.57
CA SER A 45 26.23 5.04 11.02
C SER A 45 26.35 6.26 10.09
N ILE A 46 25.85 7.39 10.57
CA ILE A 46 26.06 8.67 9.89
C ILE A 46 27.57 8.91 10.04
N SER A 47 28.29 8.64 8.96
CA SER A 47 29.72 8.91 8.95
C SER A 47 29.91 10.35 9.41
N LYS A 48 30.71 10.56 10.45
CA LYS A 48 31.07 11.86 11.01
C LYS A 48 31.92 12.65 10.02
N ALA A 49 31.36 12.99 8.87
CA ALA A 49 31.90 13.98 7.97
C ALA A 49 31.29 15.34 8.36
N THR A 50 31.71 15.85 9.49
CA THR A 50 31.36 17.20 9.95
C THR A 50 32.14 18.22 9.19
N HIS A 51 31.63 18.64 8.04
CA HIS A 51 31.89 19.97 7.56
C HIS A 51 30.89 20.92 8.27
N ASN A 52 31.38 21.67 9.25
CA ASN A 52 30.68 22.77 9.95
C ASN A 52 29.29 22.45 10.58
N GLY A 53 29.05 21.28 11.12
CA GLY A 53 27.87 20.98 11.96
C GLY A 53 26.50 21.10 11.28
N LYS A 54 26.42 21.42 9.99
CA LYS A 54 25.18 21.46 9.21
C LYS A 54 25.03 20.19 8.38
N MET A 55 23.94 19.43 8.60
CA MET A 55 23.60 18.31 7.74
C MET A 55 23.35 18.78 6.30
N THR A 56 23.82 18.03 5.33
CA THR A 56 23.49 18.26 3.93
C THR A 56 21.99 18.00 3.68
N GLY A 57 21.44 18.56 2.61
CA GLY A 57 20.04 18.31 2.24
C GLY A 57 19.74 16.82 2.05
N PHE A 58 20.70 16.04 1.53
CA PHE A 58 20.60 14.60 1.34
C PHE A 58 20.54 13.83 2.68
N GLU A 59 21.43 14.17 3.62
CA GLU A 59 21.45 13.56 4.96
C GLU A 59 20.17 13.87 5.73
N LEU A 60 19.69 15.10 5.65
CA LEU A 60 18.42 15.50 6.25
C LEU A 60 17.24 14.73 5.65
N GLN A 61 17.22 14.54 4.33
CA GLN A 61 16.17 13.77 3.65
C GLN A 61 16.20 12.29 4.07
N LYS A 62 17.42 11.71 4.16
CA LYS A 62 17.59 10.32 4.63
C LYS A 62 17.11 10.15 6.06
N LEU A 63 17.40 11.11 6.94
CA LEU A 63 16.93 11.09 8.33
C LEU A 63 15.39 11.20 8.40
N LYS A 64 14.78 12.09 7.63
CA LYS A 64 13.33 12.24 7.56
C LYS A 64 12.63 10.97 7.08
N ASN A 65 13.18 10.31 6.06
CA ASN A 65 12.66 9.03 5.58
C ASN A 65 12.83 7.93 6.63
N TYR A 66 13.97 7.91 7.34
CA TYR A 66 14.18 6.97 8.44
C TYR A 66 13.14 7.15 9.55
N GLN A 67 12.87 8.39 9.97
CA GLN A 67 11.85 8.69 10.97
C GLN A 67 10.45 8.27 10.51
N LEU A 68 10.13 8.47 9.22
CA LEU A 68 8.87 8.01 8.64
C LEU A 68 8.67 6.50 8.83
N TYR A 69 9.72 5.69 8.61
CA TYR A 69 9.65 4.24 8.69
C TYR A 69 9.62 3.69 10.13
N GLN A 70 9.68 4.52 11.16
CA GLN A 70 9.62 4.12 12.56
C GLN A 70 8.19 4.17 13.15
N HIS A 71 7.17 4.52 12.37
CA HIS A 71 5.79 4.50 12.85
C HIS A 71 5.33 3.08 13.17
N GLU A 72 4.80 2.86 14.37
CA GLU A 72 4.36 1.54 14.86
C GLU A 72 3.25 0.90 14.03
N LEU A 73 2.42 1.73 13.39
CA LEU A 73 1.32 1.29 12.55
C LEU A 73 1.69 1.26 11.05
N MET A 74 2.97 1.37 10.72
CA MET A 74 3.48 1.31 9.35
C MET A 74 4.24 0.00 9.12
N PHE A 75 3.76 -0.81 8.21
CA PHE A 75 4.35 -2.11 7.84
C PHE A 75 4.81 -2.08 6.38
N GLY A 76 5.98 -2.65 6.12
CA GLY A 76 6.63 -2.52 4.82
C GLY A 76 7.30 -1.14 4.65
N LYS A 77 7.72 -0.84 3.42
CA LYS A 77 8.37 0.44 3.09
C LYS A 77 7.82 0.96 1.77
N PRO A 78 7.39 2.22 1.72
CA PRO A 78 7.02 2.86 0.45
C PRO A 78 8.16 2.76 -0.57
N GLY A 79 7.82 2.48 -1.80
CA GLY A 79 8.76 2.39 -2.92
C GLY A 79 9.50 1.06 -3.06
N LYS A 80 9.36 0.11 -2.14
CA LYS A 80 10.12 -1.14 -2.19
C LYS A 80 9.63 -2.10 -3.27
N GLY A 81 8.34 -2.13 -3.56
CA GLY A 81 7.73 -3.05 -4.52
C GLY A 81 8.22 -2.88 -5.96
N LEU A 82 8.61 -1.67 -6.31
CA LEU A 82 8.99 -1.30 -7.66
C LEU A 82 10.37 -1.83 -8.10
N ASN A 83 11.22 -2.25 -7.19
CA ASN A 83 12.57 -2.74 -7.51
C ASN A 83 12.60 -4.02 -8.36
N THR A 84 11.49 -4.74 -8.44
CA THR A 84 11.35 -5.99 -9.20
C THR A 84 10.41 -5.87 -10.40
N SER A 85 9.93 -4.66 -10.72
CA SER A 85 8.82 -4.44 -11.67
C SER A 85 9.20 -4.55 -13.14
N GLY A 86 10.50 -4.59 -13.50
CA GLY A 86 10.96 -4.61 -14.89
C GLY A 86 10.78 -3.27 -15.64
N PHE A 87 10.38 -2.20 -14.96
CA PHE A 87 10.35 -0.84 -15.52
C PHE A 87 11.75 -0.25 -15.63
N ASP A 88 11.91 0.79 -16.44
CA ASP A 88 13.15 1.55 -16.48
C ASP A 88 13.42 2.26 -15.13
N GLU A 89 14.70 2.55 -14.86
CA GLU A 89 15.14 3.12 -13.58
C GLU A 89 14.45 4.46 -13.27
N SER A 90 14.15 5.25 -14.28
CA SER A 90 13.49 6.55 -14.10
C SER A 90 12.05 6.41 -13.66
N ALA A 91 11.32 5.46 -14.22
CA ALA A 91 9.95 5.16 -13.84
C ALA A 91 9.88 4.55 -12.43
N VAL A 92 10.84 3.67 -12.08
CA VAL A 92 10.96 3.10 -10.74
C VAL A 92 11.21 4.20 -9.70
N ASN A 93 12.16 5.08 -9.95
CA ASN A 93 12.47 6.18 -9.03
C ASN A 93 11.29 7.13 -8.84
N LEU A 94 10.56 7.44 -9.91
CA LEU A 94 9.38 8.29 -9.86
C LEU A 94 8.26 7.66 -9.04
N GLY A 95 7.99 6.36 -9.25
CA GLY A 95 7.01 5.62 -8.47
C GLY A 95 7.36 5.56 -6.98
N GLN A 96 8.63 5.26 -6.66
CA GLN A 96 9.13 5.26 -5.28
C GLN A 96 8.95 6.63 -4.60
N GLU A 97 9.23 7.72 -5.32
CA GLU A 97 9.00 9.07 -4.83
C GLU A 97 7.52 9.32 -4.53
N GLY A 98 6.62 8.86 -5.40
CA GLY A 98 5.17 8.96 -5.22
C GLY A 98 4.70 8.30 -3.93
N GLU A 99 5.10 7.04 -3.70
CA GLU A 99 4.74 6.30 -2.49
C GLU A 99 5.29 6.98 -1.22
N ILE A 100 6.55 7.44 -1.24
CA ILE A 100 7.16 8.15 -0.11
C ILE A 100 6.44 9.48 0.15
N ASN A 101 6.04 10.20 -0.88
CA ASN A 101 5.33 11.48 -0.74
C ASN A 101 3.91 11.26 -0.18
N PHE A 102 3.22 10.21 -0.58
CA PHE A 102 1.95 9.84 0.01
C PHE A 102 2.10 9.49 1.51
N ALA A 103 3.08 8.68 1.87
CA ALA A 103 3.36 8.36 3.27
C ALA A 103 3.67 9.61 4.11
N LYS A 104 4.43 10.58 3.57
CA LYS A 104 4.69 11.87 4.23
C LYS A 104 3.42 12.72 4.38
N ALA A 105 2.53 12.66 3.40
CA ALA A 105 1.25 13.35 3.48
C ALA A 105 0.37 12.76 4.59
N LEU A 106 0.30 11.42 4.71
CA LEU A 106 -0.37 10.74 5.82
C LEU A 106 0.23 11.13 7.18
N GLN A 107 1.56 11.15 7.29
CA GLN A 107 2.26 11.58 8.51
C GLN A 107 1.92 13.02 8.88
N LYS A 108 1.98 13.94 7.93
CA LYS A 108 1.69 15.36 8.15
C LYS A 108 0.27 15.60 8.67
N GLN A 109 -0.68 14.74 8.30
CA GLN A 109 -2.08 14.80 8.73
C GLN A 109 -2.34 13.99 10.02
N GLY A 110 -1.30 13.40 10.65
CA GLY A 110 -1.44 12.55 11.84
C GLY A 110 -2.17 11.22 11.56
N LEU A 111 -2.29 10.82 10.30
CA LEU A 111 -3.02 9.60 9.94
C LEU A 111 -2.22 8.33 10.22
N LEU A 112 -0.90 8.40 10.29
CA LEU A 112 -0.06 7.25 10.65
C LEU A 112 -0.15 6.85 12.13
N GLU A 113 -0.64 7.72 13.00
CA GLU A 113 -0.95 7.41 14.41
C GLU A 113 -2.39 6.86 14.58
N LYS A 114 -3.18 6.95 13.52
CA LYS A 114 -4.60 6.61 13.53
C LYS A 114 -4.91 5.32 12.77
N LEU A 115 -4.24 5.12 11.64
CA LEU A 115 -4.50 4.07 10.66
C LEU A 115 -3.31 3.14 10.54
N VAL A 116 -3.56 1.85 10.29
CA VAL A 116 -2.49 0.90 9.96
C VAL A 116 -2.25 0.94 8.45
N THR A 117 -0.99 0.99 8.04
CA THR A 117 -0.61 0.98 6.63
C THR A 117 0.32 -0.18 6.30
N PHE A 118 0.08 -0.83 5.16
CA PHE A 118 0.89 -1.91 4.61
C PHE A 118 1.35 -1.49 3.21
N TRP A 119 2.65 -1.42 2.98
CA TRP A 119 3.25 -0.92 1.74
C TRP A 119 3.81 -2.03 0.90
N SER A 120 3.63 -1.94 -0.42
CA SER A 120 4.06 -2.93 -1.39
C SER A 120 3.49 -4.32 -1.09
N VAL A 121 2.17 -4.42 -1.09
CA VAL A 121 1.44 -5.65 -0.82
C VAL A 121 1.32 -6.46 -2.10
N HIS A 122 1.69 -7.75 -2.05
CA HIS A 122 1.52 -8.64 -3.19
C HIS A 122 0.08 -8.70 -3.65
N ASN A 123 -0.11 -8.62 -4.96
CA ASN A 123 -1.38 -8.98 -5.56
C ASN A 123 -1.72 -10.43 -5.22
N LEU A 124 -2.93 -10.61 -4.74
CA LEU A 124 -3.41 -11.87 -4.22
C LEU A 124 -3.99 -12.80 -5.28
N ASN A 125 -3.80 -12.50 -6.55
CA ASN A 125 -4.19 -13.40 -7.63
C ASN A 125 -3.18 -14.56 -7.71
N LEU A 126 -3.35 -15.54 -6.82
CA LEU A 126 -2.50 -16.73 -6.73
C LEU A 126 -2.68 -17.71 -7.90
N GLU A 127 -3.70 -17.52 -8.74
CA GLU A 127 -3.98 -18.41 -9.87
C GLU A 127 -3.24 -17.97 -11.14
N ASP A 128 -2.81 -16.72 -11.22
CA ASP A 128 -2.02 -16.21 -12.35
C ASP A 128 -0.80 -15.42 -11.87
N GLU A 129 0.32 -16.12 -11.69
CA GLU A 129 1.62 -15.52 -11.31
C GLU A 129 2.12 -14.47 -12.33
N ARG A 130 1.51 -14.42 -13.54
CA ARG A 130 1.85 -13.46 -14.58
C ARG A 130 1.23 -12.07 -14.36
N VAL A 131 0.24 -11.97 -13.48
CA VAL A 131 -0.37 -10.69 -13.10
C VAL A 131 0.26 -10.23 -11.80
N ASP A 132 1.50 -9.77 -11.88
CA ASP A 132 2.21 -9.15 -10.75
C ASP A 132 1.73 -7.68 -10.60
N ALA A 133 0.46 -7.51 -10.29
CA ALA A 133 -0.10 -6.21 -9.94
C ALA A 133 -0.04 -6.06 -8.41
N ASP A 134 1.01 -5.42 -7.93
CA ASP A 134 1.11 -5.06 -6.52
C ASP A 134 0.11 -3.97 -6.16
N ILE A 135 -0.32 -4.00 -4.92
CA ILE A 135 -1.06 -2.90 -4.31
C ILE A 135 -0.04 -2.01 -3.61
N ASP A 136 0.06 -0.76 -4.03
CA ASP A 136 1.07 0.18 -3.50
C ASP A 136 0.90 0.37 -1.99
N CYS A 137 -0.34 0.54 -1.51
CA CYS A 137 -0.64 0.66 -0.10
C CYS A 137 -2.01 0.05 0.25
N VAL A 138 -2.05 -0.76 1.31
CA VAL A 138 -3.29 -1.14 1.97
C VAL A 138 -3.39 -0.37 3.27
N ILE A 139 -4.52 0.34 3.48
CA ILE A 139 -4.77 1.12 4.70
C ILE A 139 -5.95 0.49 5.45
N VAL A 140 -5.80 0.31 6.76
CA VAL A 140 -6.86 -0.26 7.60
C VAL A 140 -7.24 0.72 8.69
N SER A 141 -8.51 1.08 8.72
CA SER A 141 -9.15 1.86 9.80
C SER A 141 -9.86 0.95 10.81
N GLY A 142 -10.68 1.53 11.66
CA GLY A 142 -11.53 0.77 12.59
C GLY A 142 -12.60 -0.07 11.91
N SER A 143 -13.01 0.23 10.68
CA SER A 143 -14.12 -0.41 9.99
C SER A 143 -13.91 -0.60 8.47
N THR A 144 -12.83 -0.08 7.90
CA THR A 144 -12.63 -0.07 6.45
C THR A 144 -11.22 -0.55 6.11
N ILE A 145 -11.12 -1.34 5.04
CA ILE A 145 -9.88 -1.72 4.37
C ILE A 145 -9.86 -0.96 3.06
N TRP A 146 -8.81 -0.19 2.83
CA TRP A 146 -8.58 0.60 1.63
C TRP A 146 -7.49 -0.05 0.79
N LEU A 147 -7.78 -0.33 -0.48
CA LEU A 147 -6.77 -0.70 -1.48
C LEU A 147 -6.42 0.57 -2.25
N VAL A 148 -5.17 0.96 -2.21
CA VAL A 148 -4.71 2.25 -2.77
C VAL A 148 -3.63 1.99 -3.81
N ASP A 149 -3.85 2.52 -5.01
CA ASP A 149 -2.90 2.57 -6.11
C ASP A 149 -2.53 4.03 -6.37
N LEU A 150 -1.24 4.32 -6.44
CA LEU A 150 -0.72 5.68 -6.52
C LEU A 150 -0.22 5.99 -7.93
N LYS A 151 -0.72 7.06 -8.51
CA LYS A 151 -0.29 7.51 -9.85
C LYS A 151 0.34 8.90 -9.76
N PHE A 152 1.61 8.95 -10.11
CA PHE A 152 2.48 10.10 -9.94
C PHE A 152 3.06 10.50 -11.31
N TYR A 153 2.38 11.38 -12.04
CA TYR A 153 2.66 11.58 -13.47
C TYR A 153 3.24 12.93 -13.88
N ALA A 154 3.05 13.97 -13.07
CA ALA A 154 3.44 15.31 -13.47
C ALA A 154 3.84 16.19 -12.28
N SER A 155 4.50 17.30 -12.56
CA SER A 155 4.88 18.32 -11.57
C SER A 155 4.03 19.58 -11.70
N GLY A 156 3.96 20.37 -10.62
CA GLY A 156 3.23 21.62 -10.57
C GLY A 156 1.74 21.46 -10.32
N ASN A 157 0.96 22.50 -10.58
CA ASN A 157 -0.48 22.47 -10.45
C ASN A 157 -1.10 21.91 -11.73
N VAL A 158 -1.77 20.78 -11.61
CA VAL A 158 -2.25 20.03 -12.77
C VAL A 158 -3.74 19.72 -12.67
N ILE A 159 -4.37 19.55 -13.83
CA ILE A 159 -5.71 19.00 -13.97
C ILE A 159 -5.56 17.64 -14.67
N TYR A 160 -6.10 16.61 -14.07
CA TYR A 160 -6.23 15.29 -14.67
C TYR A 160 -7.62 15.20 -15.33
N ARG A 161 -7.64 14.88 -16.62
CA ARG A 161 -8.88 14.72 -17.40
C ARG A 161 -8.85 13.39 -18.14
N GLU A 162 -9.95 12.67 -18.08
CA GLU A 162 -10.15 11.47 -18.89
C GLU A 162 -10.83 11.83 -20.20
N ALA A 163 -10.32 11.27 -21.30
CA ALA A 163 -11.00 11.25 -22.59
C ALA A 163 -10.56 9.98 -23.37
N ASP A 164 -11.52 9.32 -23.98
CA ASP A 164 -11.31 8.14 -24.82
C ASP A 164 -10.49 7.01 -24.13
N GLY A 165 -10.69 6.84 -22.82
CA GLY A 165 -9.97 5.85 -22.01
C GLY A 165 -8.50 6.20 -21.74
N LEU A 166 -8.10 7.44 -22.02
CA LEU A 166 -6.78 7.98 -21.75
C LEU A 166 -6.83 9.07 -20.70
N LEU A 167 -5.87 9.10 -19.82
CA LEU A 167 -5.67 10.13 -18.83
C LEU A 167 -4.74 11.22 -19.38
N TYR A 168 -5.24 12.41 -19.50
CA TYR A 168 -4.51 13.62 -19.87
C TYR A 168 -4.09 14.37 -18.62
N THR A 169 -2.87 14.88 -18.62
CA THR A 169 -2.38 15.81 -17.60
C THR A 169 -2.25 17.18 -18.22
N ILE A 170 -2.88 18.16 -17.62
CA ILE A 170 -3.01 19.53 -18.15
C ILE A 170 -2.43 20.49 -17.11
N ASP A 171 -1.58 21.40 -17.53
CA ASP A 171 -1.14 22.51 -16.69
C ASP A 171 -2.32 23.42 -16.35
N SER A 172 -2.56 23.65 -15.07
CA SER A 172 -3.75 24.39 -14.62
C SER A 172 -3.72 25.88 -14.93
N ALA A 173 -2.55 26.46 -15.15
CA ALA A 173 -2.37 27.88 -15.43
C ALA A 173 -2.49 28.18 -16.93
N THR A 174 -1.95 27.32 -17.76
CA THR A 174 -1.85 27.56 -19.21
C THR A 174 -2.89 26.77 -20.03
N GLY A 175 -3.49 25.74 -19.45
CA GLY A 175 -4.34 24.80 -20.17
C GLY A 175 -3.60 23.87 -21.13
N ALA A 176 -2.26 23.92 -21.14
CA ALA A 176 -1.46 23.11 -22.04
C ALA A 176 -1.35 21.67 -21.52
N GLN A 177 -1.37 20.71 -22.46
CA GLN A 177 -1.13 19.30 -22.13
C GLN A 177 0.33 19.10 -21.70
N ILE A 178 0.54 18.38 -20.61
CA ILE A 178 1.84 17.96 -20.09
C ILE A 178 2.10 16.51 -20.49
N GLY A 179 3.14 16.28 -21.26
CA GLY A 179 3.56 14.95 -21.66
C GLY A 179 2.55 14.23 -22.57
N ARG A 180 2.69 12.90 -22.64
CA ARG A 180 1.76 12.06 -23.42
C ARG A 180 0.61 11.56 -22.53
N PRO A 181 -0.60 11.42 -23.09
CA PRO A 181 -1.71 10.80 -22.37
C PRO A 181 -1.33 9.38 -21.91
N LYS A 182 -1.84 8.97 -20.77
CA LYS A 182 -1.56 7.68 -20.17
C LYS A 182 -2.76 6.76 -20.31
N LYS A 183 -2.53 5.52 -20.75
CA LYS A 183 -3.58 4.50 -20.73
C LYS A 183 -3.89 4.17 -19.28
N MET A 184 -5.17 4.22 -18.92
CA MET A 184 -5.64 3.79 -17.61
C MET A 184 -5.78 2.27 -17.58
N SER A 185 -5.31 1.65 -16.49
CA SER A 185 -5.33 0.20 -16.32
C SER A 185 -6.48 -0.25 -15.42
N PRO A 186 -7.19 -1.35 -15.73
CA PRO A 186 -8.19 -1.95 -14.86
C PRO A 186 -7.59 -2.79 -13.72
N ASN A 187 -6.28 -2.78 -13.51
CA ASN A 187 -5.60 -3.66 -12.54
C ASN A 187 -6.21 -3.59 -11.14
N MET A 188 -6.64 -2.40 -10.71
CA MET A 188 -7.23 -2.24 -9.38
C MET A 188 -8.61 -2.90 -9.24
N SER A 189 -9.39 -3.00 -10.31
CA SER A 189 -10.65 -3.77 -10.25
C SER A 189 -10.38 -5.27 -10.10
N TYR A 190 -9.35 -5.79 -10.77
CA TYR A 190 -8.94 -7.18 -10.58
C TYR A 190 -8.37 -7.44 -9.18
N ALA A 191 -7.60 -6.48 -8.64
CA ALA A 191 -7.09 -6.56 -7.28
C ALA A 191 -8.25 -6.56 -6.25
N GLU A 192 -9.26 -5.70 -6.44
CA GLU A 192 -10.46 -5.65 -5.61
C GLU A 192 -11.25 -6.96 -5.64
N GLU A 193 -11.48 -7.51 -6.84
CA GLU A 193 -12.18 -8.78 -7.03
C GLU A 193 -11.43 -9.93 -6.34
N SER A 194 -10.12 -10.05 -6.60
CA SER A 194 -9.25 -11.07 -5.99
C SER A 194 -9.22 -10.94 -4.47
N PHE A 195 -9.12 -9.73 -3.96
CA PHE A 195 -9.15 -9.43 -2.55
C PHE A 195 -10.49 -9.84 -1.92
N SER A 196 -11.59 -9.43 -2.55
CA SER A 196 -12.95 -9.73 -2.08
C SER A 196 -13.21 -11.23 -2.01
N HIS A 197 -12.74 -11.98 -3.01
CA HIS A 197 -12.87 -13.43 -3.02
C HIS A 197 -12.02 -14.08 -1.91
N LYS A 198 -10.75 -13.69 -1.81
CA LYS A 198 -9.80 -14.31 -0.87
C LYS A 198 -10.09 -13.96 0.59
N PHE A 199 -10.51 -12.74 0.86
CA PHE A 199 -10.77 -12.22 2.20
C PHE A 199 -12.25 -12.03 2.52
N ALA A 200 -13.15 -12.78 1.87
CA ALA A 200 -14.58 -12.70 2.11
C ALA A 200 -14.98 -12.80 3.60
N ASN A 201 -14.21 -13.52 4.41
CA ASN A 201 -14.45 -13.59 5.85
C ASN A 201 -14.09 -12.30 6.60
N LEU A 202 -13.07 -11.57 6.18
CA LEU A 202 -12.73 -10.25 6.73
C LEU A 202 -13.78 -9.21 6.36
N LEU A 203 -14.31 -9.31 5.14
CA LEU A 203 -15.31 -8.37 4.61
C LEU A 203 -16.70 -8.54 5.25
N LYS A 204 -16.87 -9.49 6.15
CA LYS A 204 -18.04 -9.54 7.05
C LYS A 204 -17.97 -8.46 8.13
N TYR A 205 -16.79 -7.96 8.44
CA TYR A 205 -16.52 -7.02 9.53
C TYR A 205 -15.96 -5.69 9.06
N TYR A 206 -15.44 -5.64 7.83
CA TYR A 206 -14.82 -4.46 7.24
C TYR A 206 -15.45 -4.15 5.89
N ARG A 207 -15.64 -2.88 5.62
CA ARG A 207 -15.92 -2.40 4.26
C ARG A 207 -14.63 -2.46 3.45
N LEU A 208 -14.76 -2.73 2.16
CA LEU A 208 -13.67 -2.61 1.21
C LEU A 208 -13.89 -1.35 0.39
N GLU A 209 -12.87 -0.52 0.30
CA GLU A 209 -12.84 0.66 -0.54
C GLU A 209 -11.58 0.63 -1.39
N THR A 210 -11.70 0.91 -2.66
CA THR A 210 -10.59 0.93 -3.61
C THR A 210 -10.45 2.31 -4.22
N ARG A 211 -9.22 2.83 -4.25
CA ARG A 211 -8.93 4.16 -4.81
C ARG A 211 -7.70 4.13 -5.69
N VAL A 212 -7.78 4.88 -6.78
CA VAL A 212 -6.60 5.32 -7.52
C VAL A 212 -6.36 6.78 -7.17
N VAL A 213 -5.22 7.06 -6.55
CA VAL A 213 -4.86 8.41 -6.12
C VAL A 213 -3.98 9.05 -7.17
N LEU A 214 -4.48 10.10 -7.81
CA LEU A 214 -3.74 10.89 -8.79
C LEU A 214 -3.01 12.03 -8.08
N MET A 215 -1.69 11.95 -8.04
CA MET A 215 -0.86 12.92 -7.34
C MET A 215 0.03 13.67 -8.34
N PRO A 216 0.19 15.00 -8.18
CA PRO A 216 1.23 15.71 -8.91
C PRO A 216 2.60 15.38 -8.31
N THR A 217 3.62 15.40 -9.13
CA THR A 217 4.99 15.38 -8.63
C THR A 217 5.28 16.69 -7.90
N TYR A 218 5.95 16.59 -6.81
CA TYR A 218 6.59 17.64 -6.01
C TYR A 218 6.02 19.09 -6.10
N LYS A 219 5.52 19.60 -4.98
CA LYS A 219 5.07 21.00 -4.76
C LYS A 219 3.87 21.48 -5.60
N GLY A 220 3.03 20.61 -6.07
CA GLY A 220 1.83 20.99 -6.80
C GLY A 220 0.56 20.43 -6.19
N ALA A 221 -0.57 20.89 -6.70
CA ALA A 221 -1.89 20.36 -6.42
C ALA A 221 -2.45 19.68 -7.67
N GLY A 222 -3.09 18.53 -7.50
CA GLY A 222 -3.78 17.81 -8.56
C GLY A 222 -5.28 17.94 -8.40
N ARG A 223 -5.98 18.34 -9.47
CA ARG A 223 -7.45 18.36 -9.52
C ARG A 223 -7.94 17.39 -10.58
N LEU A 224 -8.99 16.64 -10.26
CA LEU A 224 -9.65 15.78 -11.21
C LEU A 224 -10.77 16.54 -11.92
N ASP A 225 -10.85 16.35 -13.22
CA ASP A 225 -11.90 16.88 -14.06
C ASP A 225 -12.50 15.73 -14.86
N ASN A 226 -13.61 15.20 -14.38
CA ASN A 226 -14.38 14.14 -15.01
C ASN A 226 -13.54 12.88 -15.31
N VAL A 227 -12.87 12.33 -14.29
CA VAL A 227 -12.04 11.12 -14.43
C VAL A 227 -12.82 9.88 -13.99
N PHE A 228 -13.10 9.00 -14.95
CA PHE A 228 -13.70 7.69 -14.73
C PHE A 228 -12.63 6.60 -14.89
N TRP A 229 -12.18 6.02 -13.79
CA TRP A 229 -11.17 4.97 -13.86
C TRP A 229 -11.80 3.63 -14.28
N PRO A 230 -11.12 2.82 -15.12
CA PRO A 230 -11.62 1.51 -15.57
C PRO A 230 -11.99 0.59 -14.40
N GLY A 231 -13.04 -0.23 -14.57
CA GLY A 231 -13.49 -1.18 -13.58
C GLY A 231 -14.30 -0.55 -12.43
N HIS A 232 -14.85 0.66 -12.65
CA HIS A 232 -15.65 1.41 -11.66
C HIS A 232 -14.88 1.84 -10.41
N ILE A 233 -13.56 1.80 -10.46
CA ILE A 233 -12.71 2.26 -9.37
C ILE A 233 -12.78 3.78 -9.28
N LYS A 234 -12.95 4.31 -8.09
CA LYS A 234 -12.96 5.76 -7.87
C LYS A 234 -11.53 6.32 -7.94
N ALA A 235 -11.31 7.25 -8.87
CA ALA A 235 -10.11 8.09 -8.86
C ALA A 235 -10.33 9.30 -7.96
N VAL A 236 -9.30 9.68 -7.20
CA VAL A 236 -9.32 10.82 -6.28
C VAL A 236 -8.00 11.59 -6.36
N SER A 237 -8.04 12.88 -5.98
CA SER A 237 -6.81 13.63 -5.72
C SER A 237 -6.18 13.22 -4.39
N LEU A 238 -4.94 13.64 -4.15
CA LEU A 238 -4.29 13.44 -2.85
C LEU A 238 -5.11 14.08 -1.71
N GLU A 239 -5.60 15.30 -1.93
CA GLU A 239 -6.38 16.05 -0.93
C GLU A 239 -7.69 15.35 -0.60
N GLU A 240 -8.43 14.89 -1.61
CA GLU A 240 -9.67 14.12 -1.43
C GLU A 240 -9.40 12.81 -0.68
N MET A 241 -8.32 12.09 -1.01
CA MET A 241 -7.96 10.86 -0.31
C MET A 241 -7.65 11.11 1.16
N LEU A 242 -6.86 12.14 1.46
CA LEU A 242 -6.53 12.51 2.84
C LEU A 242 -7.79 12.92 3.63
N ASP A 243 -8.72 13.59 2.98
CA ASP A 243 -9.98 14.02 3.57
C ASP A 243 -10.91 12.81 3.83
N GLU A 244 -11.01 11.86 2.91
CA GLU A 244 -11.72 10.59 3.13
C GLU A 244 -11.12 9.82 4.33
N LEU A 245 -9.80 9.65 4.38
CA LEU A 245 -9.11 8.95 5.47
C LEU A 245 -9.21 9.67 6.82
N SER A 246 -9.31 11.00 6.81
CA SER A 246 -9.43 11.78 8.05
C SER A 246 -10.75 11.50 8.79
N ARG A 247 -11.79 11.12 8.08
CA ARG A 247 -13.13 10.79 8.62
C ARG A 247 -13.23 9.36 9.13
N GLU A 248 -12.25 8.51 8.80
CA GLU A 248 -12.24 7.12 9.24
C GLU A 248 -12.02 6.99 10.75
N ASP A 249 -12.55 5.91 11.33
CA ASP A 249 -12.30 5.56 12.72
C ASP A 249 -10.86 5.11 12.92
N LYS A 250 -10.33 5.37 14.11
CA LYS A 250 -9.00 4.86 14.51
C LYS A 250 -9.00 3.33 14.47
N PHE A 251 -7.93 2.76 13.92
CA PHE A 251 -7.67 1.34 13.99
C PHE A 251 -7.71 0.85 15.44
N ARG A 252 -8.36 -0.28 15.68
CA ARG A 252 -8.49 -0.88 17.01
C ARG A 252 -7.66 -2.16 17.05
N ASP A 253 -6.79 -2.27 18.03
CA ASP A 253 -5.96 -3.47 18.26
C ASP A 253 -6.79 -4.56 18.98
N THR A 254 -7.89 -4.94 18.36
CA THR A 254 -8.72 -6.08 18.76
C THR A 254 -8.13 -7.37 18.23
N ILE A 255 -8.69 -8.53 18.62
CA ILE A 255 -8.31 -9.83 18.04
C ILE A 255 -8.41 -9.79 16.51
N GLY A 256 -9.48 -9.20 15.96
CA GLY A 256 -9.64 -9.02 14.52
C GLY A 256 -8.57 -8.13 13.91
N GLY A 257 -8.20 -7.03 14.56
CA GLY A 257 -7.13 -6.15 14.15
C GLY A 257 -5.76 -6.83 14.16
N GLN A 258 -5.48 -7.66 15.15
CA GLN A 258 -4.23 -8.45 15.21
C GLN A 258 -4.18 -9.47 14.07
N MET A 259 -5.29 -10.15 13.78
CA MET A 259 -5.38 -11.08 12.64
C MET A 259 -5.11 -10.35 11.31
N ILE A 260 -5.68 -9.16 11.11
CA ILE A 260 -5.43 -8.33 9.93
C ILE A 260 -3.95 -8.00 9.82
N ARG A 261 -3.33 -7.50 10.90
CA ARG A 261 -1.89 -7.17 10.90
C ARG A 261 -1.03 -8.38 10.54
N GLN A 262 -1.31 -9.54 11.11
CA GLN A 262 -0.59 -10.78 10.80
C GLN A 262 -0.77 -11.18 9.34
N THR A 263 -2.01 -11.15 8.84
CA THR A 263 -2.33 -11.53 7.46
C THR A 263 -1.60 -10.64 6.46
N PHE A 264 -1.74 -9.32 6.56
CA PHE A 264 -1.10 -8.41 5.61
C PHE A 264 0.42 -8.38 5.74
N ASN A 265 0.97 -8.56 6.94
CA ASN A 265 2.42 -8.62 7.11
C ASN A 265 3.06 -9.83 6.39
N LEU A 266 2.31 -10.92 6.21
CA LEU A 266 2.75 -12.07 5.41
C LEU A 266 2.71 -11.80 3.90
N LEU A 267 1.95 -10.82 3.47
CA LEU A 267 1.76 -10.45 2.06
C LEU A 267 2.68 -9.32 1.61
N LEU A 268 3.49 -8.77 2.50
CA LEU A 268 4.45 -7.73 2.13
C LEU A 268 5.55 -8.31 1.25
N LYS A 269 5.92 -7.61 0.19
CA LYS A 269 7.15 -7.88 -0.56
C LYS A 269 8.36 -7.70 0.36
N ARG A 270 9.21 -8.73 0.42
CA ARG A 270 10.42 -8.78 1.26
C ARG A 270 11.65 -8.30 0.52
#